data_e9c39776a71dfc72dd99c7d5dee06729
#
_entry.id   e9c39776a71dfc72dd99c7d5dee06729
#
_cell.length_a   1.000
_cell.length_b   1.000
_cell.length_c   1.000
_cell.angle_alpha   90.00
_cell.angle_beta   90.00
_cell.angle_gamma   90.00
#
_symmetry.space_group_name_H-M   'P 1'
#
loop_
_entity.id
_entity.type
_entity.pdbx_description
1 polymer ?
#
loop_
_entity_poly.entity_id
_entity_poly.type
_entity_poly.pdbx_seq_one_letter_code
_entity_poly.pdbx_strand_id
1 'polypeptide(L)'
;MAAILFEHPLDELTSNFLRVETLFSRVDVLINRFFAIDHHFCLLCLFEIADLDDQFDLSAQILAQLNAQKAKLNGFKGNPKVSVTVLTELLAQVEQHIVALHSQKKKLAHMITDDEWLYKLREGMGLPGGTSPFDAPRYFAWQHRSGEDRREDLLNWLDFFK
;
A
#
# COMPACT_ATOMS: atom_id res chain seq x y z
N MET A 1 24.05 21.46 7.38
CA MET A 1 23.31 20.70 6.36
C MET A 1 22.97 19.36 6.96
N ALA A 2 21.67 18.94 6.94
CA ALA A 2 21.32 17.58 7.34
C ALA A 2 21.89 16.60 6.30
N ALA A 3 22.45 15.47 6.76
CA ALA A 3 22.92 14.42 5.88
C ALA A 3 21.71 13.79 5.14
N ILE A 4 21.83 13.60 3.83
CA ILE A 4 20.84 12.89 3.05
C ILE A 4 21.24 11.41 3.04
N LEU A 5 20.38 10.55 3.55
CA LEU A 5 20.56 9.11 3.52
C LEU A 5 20.08 8.58 2.16
N PHE A 6 20.91 7.79 1.50
CA PHE A 6 20.55 7.05 0.28
C PHE A 6 20.51 5.56 0.61
N GLU A 7 19.40 4.93 0.31
CA GLU A 7 19.23 3.47 0.40
C GLU A 7 19.41 2.85 -0.99
N HIS A 8 20.16 1.77 -1.06
CA HIS A 8 20.36 1.00 -2.28
C HIS A 8 20.00 -0.46 -2.01
N PRO A 9 18.86 -0.94 -2.49
CA PRO A 9 18.46 -2.33 -2.29
C PRO A 9 19.39 -3.27 -3.08
N LEU A 10 19.77 -4.38 -2.45
CA LEU A 10 20.66 -5.38 -3.05
C LEU A 10 19.90 -6.52 -3.74
N ASP A 11 18.60 -6.59 -3.56
CA ASP A 11 17.72 -7.60 -4.14
C ASP A 11 16.36 -7.01 -4.55
N GLU A 12 15.66 -7.71 -5.41
CA GLU A 12 14.38 -7.28 -5.98
C GLU A 12 13.27 -7.17 -4.93
N LEU A 13 13.25 -8.10 -3.95
CA LEU A 13 12.26 -8.11 -2.89
C LEU A 13 12.35 -6.84 -2.03
N THR A 14 13.55 -6.49 -1.58
CA THR A 14 13.82 -5.25 -0.83
C THR A 14 13.46 -4.03 -1.68
N SER A 15 13.80 -4.03 -2.97
CA SER A 15 13.40 -2.97 -3.91
C SER A 15 11.88 -2.75 -3.93
N ASN A 16 11.11 -3.83 -4.02
CA ASN A 16 9.65 -3.74 -4.08
C ASN A 16 9.07 -3.21 -2.77
N PHE A 17 9.59 -3.63 -1.63
CA PHE A 17 9.15 -3.10 -0.33
C PHE A 17 9.44 -1.61 -0.17
N LEU A 18 10.63 -1.15 -0.57
CA LEU A 18 10.99 0.27 -0.53
C LEU A 18 10.13 1.13 -1.49
N ARG A 19 9.75 0.58 -2.65
CA ARG A 19 8.79 1.24 -3.57
C ARG A 19 7.42 1.41 -2.92
N VAL A 20 6.89 0.33 -2.34
CA VAL A 20 5.60 0.35 -1.64
C VAL A 20 5.63 1.32 -0.46
N GLU A 21 6.67 1.30 0.38
CA GLU A 21 6.84 2.23 1.49
C GLU A 21 6.86 3.69 1.01
N THR A 22 7.58 3.96 -0.08
CA THR A 22 7.62 5.29 -0.70
C THR A 22 6.23 5.74 -1.17
N LEU A 23 5.46 4.85 -1.80
CA LEU A 23 4.11 5.15 -2.28
C LEU A 23 3.16 5.40 -1.11
N PHE A 24 3.18 4.58 -0.05
CA PHE A 24 2.37 4.82 1.14
C PHE A 24 2.74 6.13 1.84
N SER A 25 4.03 6.47 1.94
CA SER A 25 4.48 7.75 2.49
C SER A 25 3.93 8.95 1.70
N ARG A 26 3.83 8.83 0.37
CA ARG A 26 3.18 9.84 -0.48
C ARG A 26 1.68 9.91 -0.22
N VAL A 27 1.00 8.77 -0.16
CA VAL A 27 -0.43 8.68 0.15
C VAL A 27 -0.73 9.36 1.48
N ASP A 28 0.04 9.08 2.54
CA ASP A 28 -0.15 9.67 3.87
C ASP A 28 -0.05 11.20 3.86
N VAL A 29 0.82 11.76 3.03
CA VAL A 29 0.95 13.22 2.87
C VAL A 29 -0.20 13.78 2.05
N LEU A 30 -0.54 13.14 0.91
CA LEU A 30 -1.48 13.66 -0.09
C LEU A 30 -2.93 13.58 0.39
N ILE A 31 -3.31 12.51 1.09
CA ILE A 31 -4.68 12.29 1.57
C ILE A 31 -5.13 13.32 2.61
N ASN A 32 -4.18 13.93 3.30
CA ASN A 32 -4.43 14.98 4.31
C ASN A 32 -4.43 16.40 3.72
N ARG A 33 -4.24 16.55 2.41
CA ARG A 33 -4.35 17.80 1.69
C ARG A 33 -5.69 17.83 0.97
N PHE A 34 -6.39 18.98 1.00
CA PHE A 34 -7.77 19.06 0.51
C PHE A 34 -7.90 19.57 -0.93
N PHE A 35 -6.79 19.81 -1.63
CA PHE A 35 -6.83 20.21 -3.04
C PHE A 35 -7.11 18.99 -3.94
N ALA A 36 -7.92 19.21 -4.99
CA ALA A 36 -8.27 18.16 -5.94
C ALA A 36 -7.04 17.54 -6.62
N ILE A 37 -6.01 18.35 -6.85
CA ILE A 37 -4.76 17.90 -7.46
C ILE A 37 -3.97 16.95 -6.53
N ASP A 38 -3.96 17.21 -5.23
CA ASP A 38 -3.29 16.31 -4.28
C ASP A 38 -3.99 14.94 -4.24
N HIS A 39 -5.34 14.95 -4.26
CA HIS A 39 -6.13 13.72 -4.32
C HIS A 39 -6.01 12.99 -5.67
N HIS A 40 -5.75 13.71 -6.78
CA HIS A 40 -5.38 13.08 -8.04
C HIS A 40 -4.08 12.29 -7.92
N PHE A 41 -3.03 12.90 -7.35
CA PHE A 41 -1.76 12.21 -7.14
C PHE A 41 -1.86 11.07 -6.10
N CYS A 42 -2.77 11.19 -5.12
CA CYS A 42 -3.07 10.11 -4.19
C CYS A 42 -3.65 8.89 -4.93
N LEU A 43 -4.60 9.09 -5.85
CA LEU A 43 -5.15 8.03 -6.71
C LEU A 43 -4.07 7.37 -7.57
N LEU A 44 -3.17 8.15 -8.17
CA LEU A 44 -2.05 7.59 -8.93
C LEU A 44 -1.18 6.67 -8.07
N CYS A 45 -0.83 7.11 -6.84
CA CYS A 45 -0.09 6.25 -5.92
C CYS A 45 -0.85 4.96 -5.58
N LEU A 46 -2.17 5.00 -5.40
CA LEU A 46 -3.00 3.81 -5.16
C LEU A 46 -2.94 2.84 -6.35
N PHE A 47 -3.03 3.36 -7.57
CA PHE A 47 -2.93 2.52 -8.77
C PHE A 47 -1.53 1.92 -8.93
N GLU A 48 -0.47 2.69 -8.65
CA GLU A 48 0.91 2.17 -8.68
C GLU A 48 1.13 1.07 -7.62
N ILE A 49 0.54 1.18 -6.42
CA ILE A 49 0.62 0.13 -5.39
C ILE A 49 -0.13 -1.14 -5.87
N ALA A 50 -1.30 -0.97 -6.49
CA ALA A 50 -2.06 -2.09 -7.04
C ALA A 50 -1.29 -2.80 -8.17
N ASP A 51 -0.59 -2.04 -9.03
CA ASP A 51 0.24 -2.57 -10.09
C ASP A 51 1.41 -3.39 -9.54
N LEU A 52 2.06 -2.89 -8.48
CA LEU A 52 3.12 -3.62 -7.79
C LEU A 52 2.61 -4.92 -7.15
N ASP A 53 1.42 -4.89 -6.52
CA ASP A 53 0.83 -6.10 -5.93
C ASP A 53 0.46 -7.12 -6.99
N ASP A 54 -0.11 -6.70 -8.11
CA ASP A 54 -0.47 -7.57 -9.22
C ASP A 54 0.78 -8.20 -9.87
N GLN A 55 1.81 -7.39 -10.10
CA GLN A 55 3.04 -7.83 -10.77
C GLN A 55 3.88 -8.76 -9.90
N PHE A 56 3.98 -8.50 -8.59
CA PHE A 56 4.95 -9.16 -7.71
C PHE A 56 4.32 -10.02 -6.62
N ASP A 57 2.99 -10.09 -6.52
CA ASP A 57 2.28 -10.81 -5.44
C ASP A 57 2.84 -10.43 -4.05
N LEU A 58 2.77 -9.14 -3.73
CA LEU A 58 3.36 -8.57 -2.51
C LEU A 58 2.87 -9.27 -1.26
N SER A 59 1.60 -9.63 -1.20
CA SER A 59 1.01 -10.34 -0.06
C SER A 59 1.68 -11.69 0.18
N ALA A 60 1.94 -12.46 -0.87
CA ALA A 60 2.65 -13.74 -0.76
C ALA A 60 4.11 -13.54 -0.35
N GLN A 61 4.77 -12.50 -0.89
CA GLN A 61 6.16 -12.19 -0.52
C GLN A 61 6.27 -11.77 0.95
N ILE A 62 5.37 -10.89 1.44
CA ILE A 62 5.33 -10.47 2.85
C ILE A 62 5.09 -11.70 3.75
N LEU A 63 4.12 -12.54 3.40
CA LEU A 63 3.81 -13.76 4.16
C LEU A 63 5.01 -14.70 4.26
N ALA A 64 5.73 -14.90 3.16
CA ALA A 64 6.95 -15.72 3.14
C ALA A 64 8.02 -15.15 4.08
N GLN A 65 8.23 -13.81 4.06
CA GLN A 65 9.19 -13.16 4.95
C GLN A 65 8.78 -13.22 6.43
N LEU A 66 7.50 -13.02 6.74
CA LEU A 66 6.99 -13.15 8.11
C LEU A 66 7.17 -14.57 8.64
N ASN A 67 6.88 -15.60 7.85
CA ASN A 67 7.10 -16.99 8.22
C ASN A 67 8.61 -17.31 8.43
N ALA A 68 9.48 -16.77 7.58
CA ALA A 68 10.94 -16.92 7.76
C ALA A 68 11.43 -16.23 9.05
N GLN A 69 10.93 -15.02 9.35
CA GLN A 69 11.22 -14.33 10.60
C GLN A 69 10.71 -15.11 11.82
N LYS A 70 9.48 -15.62 11.76
CA LYS A 70 8.90 -16.47 12.81
C LYS A 70 9.75 -17.70 13.09
N ALA A 71 10.25 -18.37 12.05
CA ALA A 71 11.15 -19.52 12.19
C ALA A 71 12.47 -19.13 12.86
N LYS A 72 13.09 -18.00 12.46
CA LYS A 72 14.31 -17.47 13.10
C LYS A 72 14.08 -17.15 14.58
N LEU A 73 13.00 -16.45 14.93
CA LEU A 73 12.64 -16.09 16.29
C LEU A 73 12.42 -17.34 17.15
N ASN A 74 11.74 -18.37 16.63
CA ASN A 74 11.56 -19.63 17.33
C ASN A 74 12.89 -20.36 17.63
N GLY A 75 13.90 -20.18 16.78
CA GLY A 75 15.25 -20.70 17.01
C GLY A 75 15.97 -20.09 18.23
N PHE A 76 15.49 -18.95 18.73
CA PHE A 76 16.03 -18.33 19.94
C PHE A 76 15.37 -18.82 21.25
N LYS A 77 14.34 -19.66 21.18
CA LYS A 77 13.71 -20.25 22.36
C LYS A 77 14.70 -21.08 23.14
N GLY A 78 14.76 -20.84 24.44
CA GLY A 78 15.71 -21.54 25.33
C GLY A 78 17.12 -20.94 25.37
N ASN A 79 17.41 -19.89 24.62
CA ASN A 79 18.71 -19.21 24.69
C ASN A 79 18.75 -18.30 25.94
N PRO A 80 19.67 -18.53 26.92
CA PRO A 80 19.74 -17.75 28.16
C PRO A 80 20.10 -16.25 27.93
N LYS A 81 20.62 -15.89 26.75
CA LYS A 81 20.99 -14.52 26.40
C LYS A 81 19.82 -13.72 25.82
N VAL A 82 18.66 -14.32 25.62
CA VAL A 82 17.48 -13.70 25.01
C VAL A 82 16.38 -13.55 26.04
N SER A 83 15.82 -12.34 26.14
CA SER A 83 14.65 -12.08 27.00
C SER A 83 13.43 -12.84 26.49
N VAL A 84 12.91 -13.72 27.31
CA VAL A 84 11.70 -14.52 27.00
C VAL A 84 10.50 -13.64 26.74
N THR A 85 10.33 -12.56 27.52
CA THR A 85 9.21 -11.60 27.37
C THR A 85 9.26 -10.94 25.99
N VAL A 86 10.39 -10.35 25.62
CA VAL A 86 10.56 -9.66 24.32
C VAL A 86 10.37 -10.64 23.15
N LEU A 87 10.92 -11.86 23.26
CA LEU A 87 10.77 -12.88 22.23
C LEU A 87 9.29 -13.28 22.04
N THR A 88 8.55 -13.44 23.15
CA THR A 88 7.12 -13.79 23.10
C THR A 88 6.29 -12.66 22.47
N GLU A 89 6.57 -11.40 22.82
CA GLU A 89 5.91 -10.24 22.24
C GLU A 89 6.17 -10.15 20.72
N LEU A 90 7.41 -10.30 20.28
CA LEU A 90 7.77 -10.29 18.86
C LEU A 90 7.09 -11.42 18.08
N LEU A 91 7.07 -12.64 18.64
CA LEU A 91 6.37 -13.76 18.03
C LEU A 91 4.86 -13.52 17.91
N ALA A 92 4.25 -12.92 18.94
CA ALA A 92 2.82 -12.56 18.90
C ALA A 92 2.52 -11.50 17.82
N GLN A 93 3.37 -10.47 17.69
CA GLN A 93 3.24 -9.46 16.64
C GLN A 93 3.35 -10.07 15.24
N VAL A 94 4.36 -10.90 14.99
CA VAL A 94 4.52 -11.58 13.70
C VAL A 94 3.31 -12.46 13.38
N GLU A 95 2.79 -13.21 14.37
CA GLU A 95 1.60 -14.04 14.20
C GLU A 95 0.36 -13.22 13.87
N GLN A 96 0.17 -12.08 14.54
CA GLN A 96 -0.94 -11.17 14.27
C GLN A 96 -0.93 -10.69 12.82
N HIS A 97 0.23 -10.29 12.28
CA HIS A 97 0.36 -9.88 10.88
C HIS A 97 0.13 -11.03 9.89
N ILE A 98 0.59 -12.25 10.21
CA ILE A 98 0.32 -13.43 9.39
C ILE A 98 -1.18 -13.72 9.32
N VAL A 99 -1.89 -13.66 10.45
CA VAL A 99 -3.34 -13.87 10.51
C VAL A 99 -4.08 -12.77 9.75
N ALA A 100 -3.67 -11.50 9.88
CA ALA A 100 -4.24 -10.39 9.15
C ALA A 100 -4.13 -10.60 7.63
N LEU A 101 -2.94 -10.96 7.12
CA LEU A 101 -2.73 -11.24 5.69
C LEU A 101 -3.56 -12.43 5.19
N HIS A 102 -3.70 -13.49 5.97
CA HIS A 102 -4.56 -14.63 5.61
C HIS A 102 -6.06 -14.27 5.59
N SER A 103 -6.47 -13.29 6.37
CA SER A 103 -7.86 -12.83 6.42
C SER A 103 -8.24 -11.92 5.25
N GLN A 104 -7.26 -11.33 4.57
CA GLN A 104 -7.48 -10.54 3.37
C GLN A 104 -7.94 -11.43 2.22
N LYS A 105 -9.24 -11.34 1.89
CA LYS A 105 -9.89 -12.22 0.89
C LYS A 105 -9.63 -11.81 -0.55
N LYS A 106 -9.18 -10.59 -0.80
CA LYS A 106 -9.00 -10.04 -2.15
C LYS A 106 -7.69 -9.30 -2.25
N LYS A 107 -7.00 -9.45 -3.38
CA LYS A 107 -5.87 -8.58 -3.74
C LYS A 107 -6.38 -7.18 -4.04
N LEU A 108 -5.54 -6.18 -3.80
CA LEU A 108 -5.83 -4.77 -4.11
C LEU A 108 -6.18 -4.57 -5.60
N ALA A 109 -5.45 -5.23 -6.49
CA ALA A 109 -5.73 -5.20 -7.92
C ALA A 109 -7.18 -5.60 -8.23
N HIS A 110 -7.74 -6.58 -7.51
CA HIS A 110 -9.13 -7.01 -7.68
C HIS A 110 -10.13 -5.95 -7.20
N MET A 111 -9.80 -5.15 -6.19
CA MET A 111 -10.67 -4.05 -5.76
C MET A 111 -10.81 -3.01 -6.87
N ILE A 112 -9.72 -2.67 -7.54
CA ILE A 112 -9.74 -1.70 -8.65
C ILE A 112 -10.48 -2.29 -9.86
N THR A 113 -10.27 -3.57 -10.17
CA THR A 113 -10.95 -4.22 -11.30
C THR A 113 -12.42 -4.50 -11.06
N ASP A 114 -12.83 -4.73 -9.81
CA ASP A 114 -14.23 -4.96 -9.43
C ASP A 114 -15.04 -3.64 -9.39
N ASP A 115 -14.40 -2.48 -9.24
CA ASP A 115 -15.04 -1.16 -9.32
C ASP A 115 -14.87 -0.58 -10.73
N GLU A 116 -15.96 -0.58 -11.50
CA GLU A 116 -15.97 -0.10 -12.89
C GLU A 116 -15.48 1.34 -13.03
N TRP A 117 -15.73 2.20 -12.04
CA TRP A 117 -15.30 3.59 -12.07
C TRP A 117 -13.80 3.72 -11.84
N LEU A 118 -13.25 3.04 -10.82
CA LEU A 118 -11.80 3.02 -10.54
C LEU A 118 -11.03 2.40 -11.71
N TYR A 119 -11.55 1.31 -12.28
CA TYR A 119 -10.94 0.66 -13.43
C TYR A 119 -10.82 1.61 -14.62
N LYS A 120 -11.93 2.25 -15.04
CA LYS A 120 -11.94 3.21 -16.14
C LYS A 120 -11.07 4.44 -15.86
N LEU A 121 -11.05 4.91 -14.62
CA LEU A 121 -10.20 6.02 -14.21
C LEU A 121 -8.72 5.67 -14.35
N ARG A 122 -8.31 4.49 -13.89
CA ARG A 122 -6.93 3.99 -14.03
C ARG A 122 -6.52 3.93 -15.50
N GLU A 123 -7.36 3.38 -16.38
CA GLU A 123 -7.10 3.37 -17.83
C GLU A 123 -6.96 4.78 -18.39
N GLY A 124 -7.86 5.69 -18.02
CA GLY A 124 -7.81 7.09 -18.44
C GLY A 124 -6.55 7.83 -17.96
N MET A 125 -6.12 7.60 -16.72
CA MET A 125 -4.90 8.20 -16.17
C MET A 125 -3.62 7.71 -16.87
N GLY A 126 -3.64 6.53 -17.48
CA GLY A 126 -2.56 6.00 -18.30
C GLY A 126 -2.45 6.64 -19.70
N LEU A 127 -3.46 7.40 -20.13
CA LEU A 127 -3.50 8.04 -21.44
C LEU A 127 -3.14 9.53 -21.35
N PRO A 128 -2.38 10.10 -22.30
CA PRO A 128 -2.12 11.53 -22.34
C PRO A 128 -3.42 12.34 -22.42
N GLY A 129 -3.72 13.14 -21.36
CA GLY A 129 -4.95 13.94 -21.29
C GLY A 129 -6.24 13.16 -21.02
N GLY A 130 -6.18 11.86 -20.78
CA GLY A 130 -7.35 10.97 -20.61
C GLY A 130 -8.19 11.23 -19.36
N THR A 131 -7.82 12.18 -18.51
CA THR A 131 -8.60 12.68 -17.37
C THR A 131 -9.27 14.03 -17.64
N SER A 132 -9.31 14.46 -18.92
CA SER A 132 -10.00 15.68 -19.31
C SER A 132 -11.51 15.60 -19.00
N PRO A 133 -12.21 16.75 -18.80
CA PRO A 133 -13.63 16.75 -18.44
C PRO A 133 -14.54 16.00 -19.42
N PHE A 134 -14.18 15.98 -20.71
CA PHE A 134 -14.97 15.31 -21.75
C PHE A 134 -14.66 13.80 -21.84
N ASP A 135 -13.44 13.36 -21.51
CA ASP A 135 -13.07 11.95 -21.48
C ASP A 135 -13.51 11.27 -20.18
N ALA A 136 -13.39 11.97 -19.05
CA ALA A 136 -13.68 11.44 -17.72
C ALA A 136 -14.65 12.36 -16.93
N PRO A 137 -15.91 12.54 -17.37
CA PRO A 137 -16.85 13.48 -16.75
C PRO A 137 -17.18 13.13 -15.29
N ARG A 138 -17.27 11.84 -14.93
CA ARG A 138 -17.49 11.42 -13.54
C ARG A 138 -16.32 11.75 -12.64
N TYR A 139 -15.09 11.61 -13.15
CA TYR A 139 -13.88 12.01 -12.43
C TYR A 139 -13.81 13.53 -12.26
N PHE A 140 -14.13 14.29 -13.28
CA PHE A 140 -14.24 15.74 -13.19
C PHE A 140 -15.25 16.17 -12.12
N ALA A 141 -16.43 15.56 -12.09
CA ALA A 141 -17.43 15.80 -11.05
C ALA A 141 -16.89 15.45 -9.64
N TRP A 142 -16.19 14.32 -9.50
CA TRP A 142 -15.56 13.91 -8.24
C TRP A 142 -14.52 14.94 -7.77
N GLN A 143 -13.71 15.48 -8.67
CA GLN A 143 -12.73 16.52 -8.34
C GLN A 143 -13.38 17.81 -7.78
N HIS A 144 -14.64 18.07 -8.11
CA HIS A 144 -15.40 19.24 -7.65
C HIS A 144 -16.19 18.99 -6.36
N ARG A 145 -16.14 17.80 -5.79
CA ARG A 145 -16.67 17.51 -4.44
C ARG A 145 -15.84 18.21 -3.37
N SER A 146 -16.34 18.24 -2.13
CA SER A 146 -15.55 18.75 -1.00
C SER A 146 -14.25 17.95 -0.81
N GLY A 147 -13.24 18.57 -0.20
CA GLY A 147 -12.00 17.88 0.12
C GLY A 147 -12.23 16.72 1.10
N GLU A 148 -13.15 16.90 2.04
CA GLU A 148 -13.56 15.89 3.02
C GLU A 148 -14.20 14.67 2.35
N ASP A 149 -15.16 14.89 1.43
CA ASP A 149 -15.81 13.78 0.72
C ASP A 149 -14.82 12.97 -0.12
N ARG A 150 -13.91 13.67 -0.83
CA ARG A 150 -12.87 12.98 -1.60
C ARG A 150 -11.91 12.20 -0.71
N ARG A 151 -11.56 12.76 0.45
CA ARG A 151 -10.72 12.09 1.45
C ARG A 151 -11.40 10.85 2.01
N GLU A 152 -12.69 10.90 2.27
CA GLU A 152 -13.47 9.74 2.73
C GLU A 152 -13.46 8.62 1.68
N ASP A 153 -13.70 8.94 0.43
CA ASP A 153 -13.60 7.96 -0.67
C ASP A 153 -12.21 7.32 -0.73
N LEU A 154 -11.14 8.11 -0.66
CA LEU A 154 -9.75 7.62 -0.66
C LEU A 154 -9.46 6.72 0.54
N LEU A 155 -9.93 7.08 1.74
CA LEU A 155 -9.77 6.25 2.93
C LEU A 155 -10.51 4.92 2.80
N ASN A 156 -11.72 4.92 2.22
CA ASN A 156 -12.49 3.70 1.97
C ASN A 156 -11.76 2.77 1.00
N TRP A 157 -11.11 3.30 -0.03
CA TRP A 157 -10.30 2.50 -0.95
C TRP A 157 -9.00 2.01 -0.29
N LEU A 158 -8.41 2.79 0.61
CA LEU A 158 -7.22 2.41 1.38
C LEU A 158 -7.50 1.40 2.49
N ASP A 159 -8.75 1.23 2.90
CA ASP A 159 -9.10 0.31 4.00
C ASP A 159 -8.78 -1.16 3.68
N PHE A 160 -8.60 -1.47 2.39
CA PHE A 160 -8.11 -2.76 1.93
C PHE A 160 -6.63 -3.04 2.28
N PHE A 161 -5.87 -2.01 2.68
CA PHE A 161 -4.45 -2.13 3.07
C PHE A 161 -4.24 -2.26 4.58
N LYS A 162 -5.29 -2.15 5.38
CA LYS A 162 -5.23 -2.28 6.83
C LYS A 162 -5.47 -3.72 7.26
#